data_299b09ad02687e836cc1ba68f322bfc2
#
_entry.id   299b09ad02687e836cc1ba68f322bfc2
#
_cell.length_a   1.000
_cell.length_b   1.000
_cell.length_c   1.000
_cell.angle_alpha   90.00
_cell.angle_beta   90.00
_cell.angle_gamma   90.00
#
_symmetry.space_group_name_H-M   'P 1'
#
loop_
_entity.id
_entity.type
_entity.pdbx_description
1 polymer ?
#
loop_
_entity_poly.entity_id
_entity_poly.type
_entity_poly.pdbx_seq_one_letter_code
_entity_poly.pdbx_strand_id
1 'polypeptide(L)'
;LDVDLRLFEHLLIDAHRAAGKVLAICGKIGGIKSYGTRFTQLSQVKVQEEEARSSVYQTTQGEVRFEVSADDHHLPVGIASMVGKYVREIGMRRIIQFYRELDDRLPDASGYHDSVTTRFIDDSASLRKRLHIVQDCFRRQK
;
A
#
# COMPACT_ATOMS: atom_id res chain seq x y z
N LEU A 1 -6.75 -4.44 -0.17
CA LEU A 1 -7.40 -3.67 -1.22
C LEU A 1 -8.40 -2.66 -0.68
N ASP A 2 -9.42 -3.10 0.11
CA ASP A 2 -10.47 -2.18 0.60
C ASP A 2 -9.89 -1.11 1.54
N VAL A 3 -8.89 -1.48 2.36
CA VAL A 3 -8.14 -0.52 3.20
C VAL A 3 -7.41 0.50 2.34
N ASP A 4 -6.73 0.06 1.29
CA ASP A 4 -5.97 0.94 0.38
C ASP A 4 -6.90 1.92 -0.32
N LEU A 5 -8.06 1.45 -0.81
CA LEU A 5 -9.05 2.30 -1.47
C LEU A 5 -9.68 3.32 -0.50
N ARG A 6 -10.00 2.91 0.73
CA ARG A 6 -10.52 3.85 1.75
C ARG A 6 -9.53 4.95 2.08
N LEU A 7 -8.25 4.59 2.27
CA LEU A 7 -7.19 5.59 2.49
C LEU A 7 -7.05 6.54 1.31
N PHE A 8 -7.12 6.01 0.09
CA PHE A 8 -7.11 6.81 -1.13
C PHE A 8 -8.31 7.78 -1.17
N GLU A 9 -9.53 7.31 -0.88
CA GLU A 9 -10.74 8.15 -0.85
C GLU A 9 -10.59 9.29 0.18
N HIS A 10 -10.07 9.02 1.38
CA HIS A 10 -9.79 10.04 2.38
C HIS A 10 -8.80 11.10 1.87
N LEU A 11 -7.67 10.66 1.31
CA LEU A 11 -6.66 11.57 0.77
C LEU A 11 -7.21 12.45 -0.37
N LEU A 12 -8.04 11.86 -1.26
CA LEU A 12 -8.68 12.59 -2.35
C LEU A 12 -9.66 13.64 -1.84
N ILE A 13 -10.47 13.29 -0.83
CA ILE A 13 -11.43 14.21 -0.22
C ILE A 13 -10.70 15.37 0.48
N ASP A 14 -9.63 15.09 1.20
CA ASP A 14 -8.84 16.12 1.89
C ASP A 14 -8.10 17.03 0.91
N ALA A 15 -7.53 16.47 -0.16
CA ALA A 15 -6.93 17.26 -1.22
C ALA A 15 -7.96 18.17 -1.92
N HIS A 16 -9.15 17.64 -2.19
CA HIS A 16 -10.25 18.42 -2.75
C HIS A 16 -10.69 19.58 -1.84
N ARG A 17 -10.78 19.34 -0.53
CA ARG A 17 -11.12 20.39 0.45
C ARG A 17 -10.06 21.50 0.48
N ALA A 18 -8.80 21.14 0.32
CA ALA A 18 -7.69 22.10 0.36
C ALA A 18 -7.51 22.90 -0.94
N ALA A 19 -7.73 22.29 -2.10
CA ALA A 19 -7.34 22.83 -3.40
C ALA A 19 -8.47 22.89 -4.45
N GLY A 20 -9.67 22.44 -4.13
CA GLY A 20 -10.76 22.31 -5.11
C GLY A 20 -10.62 21.03 -5.94
N LYS A 21 -11.03 21.08 -7.22
CA LYS A 21 -10.95 19.92 -8.10
C LYS A 21 -9.50 19.45 -8.30
N VAL A 22 -9.25 18.15 -8.13
CA VAL A 22 -7.93 17.54 -8.22
C VAL A 22 -7.87 16.50 -9.34
N LEU A 23 -6.67 16.30 -9.88
CA LEU A 23 -6.31 15.14 -10.68
C LEU A 23 -5.52 14.19 -9.77
N ALA A 24 -6.11 13.05 -9.42
CA ALA A 24 -5.47 12.03 -8.61
C ALA A 24 -4.97 10.88 -9.51
N ILE A 25 -3.66 10.62 -9.47
CA ILE A 25 -3.02 9.54 -10.24
C ILE A 25 -2.42 8.54 -9.27
N CYS A 26 -2.73 7.27 -9.45
CA CYS A 26 -2.28 6.16 -8.61
C CYS A 26 -1.77 4.99 -9.45
N GLY A 27 -0.87 4.21 -8.88
CA GLY A 27 -0.56 2.88 -9.41
C GLY A 27 -1.75 1.94 -9.27
N LYS A 28 -1.94 1.04 -10.23
CA LYS A 28 -2.99 0.01 -10.14
C LYS A 28 -2.76 -0.88 -8.91
N ILE A 29 -3.84 -1.12 -8.16
CA ILE A 29 -3.83 -1.89 -6.92
C ILE A 29 -4.31 -3.32 -7.22
N GLY A 30 -3.47 -4.32 -6.89
CA GLY A 30 -3.86 -5.73 -6.92
C GLY A 30 -4.24 -6.31 -8.29
N GLY A 31 -3.84 -5.67 -9.40
CA GLY A 31 -4.14 -6.16 -10.74
C GLY A 31 -5.62 -6.04 -11.14
N ILE A 32 -6.40 -5.23 -10.44
CA ILE A 32 -7.83 -5.04 -10.67
C ILE A 32 -8.04 -4.10 -11.85
N LYS A 33 -9.09 -4.37 -12.64
CA LYS A 33 -9.50 -3.50 -13.74
C LYS A 33 -10.51 -2.47 -13.30
N SER A 34 -11.48 -2.86 -12.47
CA SER A 34 -12.62 -2.02 -12.08
C SER A 34 -12.56 -1.62 -10.61
N TYR A 35 -12.61 -0.33 -10.34
CA TYR A 35 -12.66 0.26 -9.00
C TYR A 35 -13.98 0.99 -8.75
N GLY A 36 -14.73 1.35 -9.79
CA GLY A 36 -15.91 2.23 -9.71
C GLY A 36 -16.94 1.75 -8.69
N THR A 37 -17.22 0.45 -8.65
CA THR A 37 -18.17 -0.16 -7.70
C THR A 37 -17.63 -0.35 -6.29
N ARG A 38 -16.34 -0.09 -6.06
CA ARG A 38 -15.65 -0.29 -4.78
C ARG A 38 -15.47 0.98 -3.97
N PHE A 39 -15.69 2.14 -4.58
CA PHE A 39 -15.69 3.41 -3.86
C PHE A 39 -16.88 3.47 -2.90
N THR A 40 -16.59 3.86 -1.67
CA THR A 40 -17.58 3.90 -0.58
C THR A 40 -17.88 5.32 -0.11
N GLN A 41 -16.97 6.26 -0.35
CA GLN A 41 -17.06 7.65 0.10
C GLN A 41 -17.15 8.66 -1.05
N LEU A 42 -16.80 8.24 -2.28
CA LEU A 42 -16.93 9.11 -3.45
C LEU A 42 -18.35 9.04 -4.01
N SER A 43 -18.92 10.20 -4.27
CA SER A 43 -20.24 10.33 -4.89
C SER A 43 -20.12 10.66 -6.38
N GLN A 44 -21.17 10.32 -7.15
CA GLN A 44 -21.28 10.61 -8.59
C GLN A 44 -20.08 10.09 -9.41
N VAL A 45 -19.64 8.88 -9.11
CA VAL A 45 -18.55 8.23 -9.85
C VAL A 45 -19.06 7.87 -11.25
N LYS A 46 -18.45 8.47 -12.27
CA LYS A 46 -18.69 8.15 -13.68
C LYS A 46 -17.46 7.41 -14.22
N VAL A 47 -17.66 6.19 -14.69
CA VAL A 47 -16.60 5.42 -15.35
C VAL A 47 -16.35 6.03 -16.73
N GLN A 48 -15.11 6.41 -17.00
CA GLN A 48 -14.66 6.84 -18.33
C GLN A 48 -13.91 5.70 -19.03
N GLU A 49 -13.10 4.95 -18.29
CA GLU A 49 -12.30 3.85 -18.81
C GLU A 49 -12.09 2.79 -17.73
N GLU A 50 -12.15 1.51 -18.08
CA GLU A 50 -11.78 0.39 -17.22
C GLU A 50 -11.06 -0.69 -18.03
N GLU A 51 -9.75 -0.51 -18.22
CA GLU A 51 -8.90 -1.41 -18.99
C GLU A 51 -7.82 -2.08 -18.12
N ALA A 52 -7.10 -3.03 -18.71
CA ALA A 52 -6.05 -3.75 -17.99
C ALA A 52 -4.92 -2.82 -17.51
N ARG A 53 -4.57 -1.80 -18.29
CA ARG A 53 -3.46 -0.90 -17.99
C ARG A 53 -3.88 0.42 -17.35
N SER A 54 -5.12 0.85 -17.58
CA SER A 54 -5.64 2.13 -17.13
C SER A 54 -7.10 1.99 -16.67
N SER A 55 -7.50 2.77 -15.67
CA SER A 55 -8.89 2.96 -15.26
C SER A 55 -9.08 4.42 -14.86
N VAL A 56 -10.05 5.08 -15.47
CA VAL A 56 -10.28 6.52 -15.32
C VAL A 56 -11.72 6.76 -14.85
N TYR A 57 -11.84 7.59 -13.82
CA TYR A 57 -13.12 7.94 -13.21
C TYR A 57 -13.26 9.45 -13.08
N GLN A 58 -14.44 9.96 -13.38
CA GLN A 58 -14.82 11.32 -13.05
C GLN A 58 -15.67 11.30 -11.79
N THR A 59 -15.31 12.15 -10.82
CA THR A 59 -16.01 12.28 -9.52
C THR A 59 -16.33 13.75 -9.23
N THR A 60 -17.07 14.01 -8.17
CA THR A 60 -17.27 15.39 -7.69
C THR A 60 -15.97 16.06 -7.24
N GLN A 61 -15.00 15.28 -6.75
CA GLN A 61 -13.70 15.74 -6.31
C GLN A 61 -12.73 16.06 -7.46
N GLY A 62 -12.97 15.50 -8.63
CA GLY A 62 -12.12 15.66 -9.82
C GLY A 62 -11.94 14.35 -10.58
N GLU A 63 -10.84 14.23 -11.30
CA GLU A 63 -10.51 13.04 -12.07
C GLU A 63 -9.59 12.10 -11.28
N VAL A 64 -9.89 10.81 -11.35
CA VAL A 64 -9.11 9.75 -10.69
C VAL A 64 -8.60 8.78 -11.74
N ARG A 65 -7.31 8.51 -11.74
CA ARG A 65 -6.64 7.55 -12.64
C ARG A 65 -5.91 6.50 -11.87
N PHE A 66 -6.10 5.23 -12.25
CA PHE A 66 -5.27 4.12 -11.82
C PHE A 66 -4.52 3.59 -13.03
N GLU A 67 -3.20 3.67 -13.02
CA GLU A 67 -2.36 3.32 -14.16
C GLU A 67 -1.30 2.28 -13.77
N VAL A 68 -0.99 1.37 -14.68
CA VAL A 68 0.16 0.46 -14.53
C VAL A 68 1.44 1.27 -14.70
N SER A 69 2.42 1.07 -13.81
CA SER A 69 3.70 1.83 -13.81
C SER A 69 3.50 3.35 -13.74
N ALA A 70 2.51 3.83 -12.98
CA ALA A 70 2.27 5.26 -12.83
C ALA A 70 3.49 6.03 -12.30
N ASP A 71 4.34 5.38 -11.50
CA ASP A 71 5.59 5.94 -10.97
C ASP A 71 6.66 6.16 -12.05
N ASP A 72 6.62 5.43 -13.16
CA ASP A 72 7.53 5.63 -14.30
C ASP A 72 7.13 6.84 -15.17
N HIS A 73 5.85 7.20 -15.15
CA HIS A 73 5.30 8.23 -16.05
C HIS A 73 4.93 9.55 -15.37
N HIS A 74 4.73 9.51 -14.04
CA HIS A 74 4.29 10.67 -13.26
C HIS A 74 5.25 10.97 -12.11
N LEU A 75 6.05 12.02 -12.25
CA LEU A 75 7.04 12.40 -11.23
C LEU A 75 6.49 12.48 -9.80
N PRO A 76 5.31 13.06 -9.53
CA PRO A 76 4.76 13.07 -8.17
C PRO A 76 4.48 11.67 -7.62
N VAL A 77 4.04 10.73 -8.48
CA VAL A 77 3.81 9.32 -8.10
C VAL A 77 5.13 8.62 -7.83
N GLY A 78 6.17 8.87 -8.64
CA GLY A 78 7.53 8.35 -8.42
C GLY A 78 8.10 8.82 -7.09
N ILE A 79 7.98 10.12 -6.77
CA ILE A 79 8.42 10.67 -5.47
C ILE A 79 7.64 10.02 -4.31
N ALA A 80 6.31 9.93 -4.41
CA ALA A 80 5.48 9.30 -3.39
C ALA A 80 5.87 7.81 -3.18
N SER A 81 6.16 7.08 -4.26
CA SER A 81 6.64 5.69 -4.23
C SER A 81 8.00 5.58 -3.50
N MET A 82 8.93 6.50 -3.77
CA MET A 82 10.24 6.53 -3.08
C MET A 82 10.08 6.79 -1.58
N VAL A 83 9.25 7.77 -1.20
CA VAL A 83 8.96 8.08 0.21
C VAL A 83 8.30 6.88 0.89
N GLY A 84 7.32 6.24 0.25
CA GLY A 84 6.66 5.06 0.77
C GLY A 84 7.62 3.88 1.00
N LYS A 85 8.53 3.63 0.05
CA LYS A 85 9.62 2.63 0.20
C LYS A 85 10.52 2.96 1.38
N TYR A 86 10.96 4.20 1.51
CA TYR A 86 11.82 4.65 2.61
C TYR A 86 11.16 4.45 3.99
N VAL A 87 9.92 4.89 4.14
CA VAL A 87 9.15 4.71 5.39
C VAL A 87 8.97 3.23 5.73
N ARG A 88 8.65 2.41 4.72
CA ARG A 88 8.55 0.95 4.88
C ARG A 88 9.86 0.34 5.36
N GLU A 89 10.99 0.71 4.78
CA GLU A 89 12.31 0.19 5.16
C GLU A 89 12.69 0.55 6.59
N ILE A 90 12.41 1.79 7.02
CA ILE A 90 12.60 2.20 8.42
C ILE A 90 11.72 1.36 9.35
N GLY A 91 10.44 1.18 9.00
CA GLY A 91 9.52 0.35 9.78
C GLY A 91 10.00 -1.10 9.91
N MET A 92 10.41 -1.70 8.79
CA MET A 92 10.94 -3.06 8.78
C MET A 92 12.22 -3.19 9.58
N ARG A 93 13.17 -2.25 9.44
CA ARG A 93 14.41 -2.25 10.22
C ARG A 93 14.13 -2.21 11.73
N ARG A 94 13.19 -1.39 12.17
CA ARG A 94 12.78 -1.35 13.59
C ARG A 94 12.19 -2.66 14.07
N ILE A 95 11.33 -3.29 13.27
CA ILE A 95 10.76 -4.60 13.59
C ILE A 95 11.85 -5.65 13.71
N ILE A 96 12.74 -5.76 12.74
CA ILE A 96 13.84 -6.73 12.74
C ILE A 96 14.77 -6.50 13.93
N GLN A 97 15.15 -5.25 14.18
CA GLN A 97 16.00 -4.90 15.32
C GLN A 97 15.38 -5.30 16.65
N PHE A 98 14.09 -5.01 16.88
CA PHE A 98 13.37 -5.43 18.08
C PHE A 98 13.45 -6.94 18.32
N TYR A 99 13.24 -7.76 17.28
CA TYR A 99 13.34 -9.22 17.41
C TYR A 99 14.77 -9.69 17.64
N ARG A 100 15.77 -9.07 17.00
CA ARG A 100 17.19 -9.41 17.15
C ARG A 100 17.76 -8.99 18.51
N GLU A 101 17.21 -7.97 19.15
CA GLU A 101 17.52 -7.65 20.56
C GLU A 101 17.03 -8.73 21.53
N LEU A 102 16.00 -9.50 21.16
CA LEU A 102 15.49 -10.62 21.95
C LEU A 102 16.15 -11.96 21.60
N ASP A 103 16.64 -12.13 20.40
CA ASP A 103 17.40 -13.29 19.91
C ASP A 103 18.32 -12.86 18.76
N ASP A 104 19.61 -12.72 19.04
CA ASP A 104 20.64 -12.25 18.11
C ASP A 104 20.94 -13.23 16.94
N ARG A 105 20.48 -14.48 17.06
CA ARG A 105 20.62 -15.51 16.01
C ARG A 105 19.65 -15.29 14.85
N LEU A 106 18.62 -14.44 15.02
CA LEU A 106 17.67 -14.15 13.96
C LEU A 106 18.35 -13.44 12.80
N PRO A 107 18.04 -13.82 11.53
CA PRO A 107 18.65 -13.20 10.38
C PRO A 107 18.21 -11.74 10.22
N ASP A 108 19.08 -10.93 9.62
CA ASP A 108 18.77 -9.56 9.24
C ASP A 108 17.93 -9.54 7.96
N ALA A 109 16.62 -9.55 8.10
CA ALA A 109 15.67 -9.69 7.01
C ALA A 109 15.25 -8.33 6.45
N SER A 110 14.99 -8.29 5.14
CA SER A 110 14.52 -7.09 4.44
C SER A 110 13.00 -6.86 4.56
N GLY A 111 12.25 -7.92 4.90
CA GLY A 111 10.80 -7.95 4.85
C GLY A 111 10.23 -8.03 3.42
N TYR A 112 11.06 -8.26 2.42
CA TYR A 112 10.63 -8.61 1.07
C TYR A 112 10.37 -10.11 0.95
N HIS A 113 9.80 -10.52 -0.17
CA HIS A 113 9.52 -11.95 -0.41
C HIS A 113 10.79 -12.69 -0.87
N ASP A 114 11.70 -12.93 0.07
CA ASP A 114 12.97 -13.61 -0.10
C ASP A 114 13.18 -14.73 0.94
N SER A 115 14.22 -15.55 0.74
CA SER A 115 14.52 -16.67 1.62
C SER A 115 14.95 -16.25 3.03
N VAL A 116 15.61 -15.09 3.17
CA VAL A 116 16.05 -14.56 4.45
C VAL A 116 14.87 -14.12 5.29
N THR A 117 13.92 -13.42 4.66
CA THR A 117 12.65 -13.03 5.31
C THR A 117 11.82 -14.25 5.69
N THR A 118 11.76 -15.27 4.83
CA THR A 118 11.05 -16.52 5.17
C THR A 118 11.67 -17.18 6.38
N ARG A 119 12.99 -17.33 6.42
CA ARG A 119 13.71 -17.88 7.56
C ARG A 119 13.49 -17.05 8.83
N PHE A 120 13.54 -15.71 8.75
CA PHE A 120 13.22 -14.83 9.89
C PHE A 120 11.82 -15.09 10.45
N ILE A 121 10.82 -15.25 9.57
CA ILE A 121 9.45 -15.57 9.97
C ILE A 121 9.38 -16.89 10.71
N ASP A 122 10.06 -17.92 10.23
CA ASP A 122 10.04 -19.25 10.83
C ASP A 122 10.79 -19.26 12.16
N ASP A 123 12.02 -18.77 12.21
CA ASP A 123 12.87 -18.75 13.39
C ASP A 123 12.29 -17.88 14.54
N SER A 124 11.58 -16.78 14.21
CA SER A 124 10.94 -15.91 15.21
C SER A 124 9.59 -16.42 15.73
N ALA A 125 9.10 -17.58 15.26
CA ALA A 125 7.77 -18.09 15.62
C ALA A 125 7.58 -18.31 17.12
N SER A 126 8.58 -18.86 17.82
CA SER A 126 8.56 -19.07 19.27
C SER A 126 8.52 -17.76 20.05
N LEU A 127 9.26 -16.74 19.62
CA LEU A 127 9.25 -15.40 20.19
C LEU A 127 7.87 -14.73 20.02
N ARG A 128 7.29 -14.78 18.82
CA ARG A 128 5.95 -14.24 18.57
C ARG A 128 4.89 -14.85 19.48
N LYS A 129 4.95 -16.20 19.64
CA LYS A 129 4.04 -16.91 20.55
C LYS A 129 4.19 -16.42 22.00
N ARG A 130 5.42 -16.23 22.46
CA ARG A 130 5.73 -15.72 23.81
C ARG A 130 5.26 -14.27 24.00
N LEU A 131 5.34 -13.45 22.94
CA LEU A 131 4.89 -12.06 22.92
C LEU A 131 3.39 -11.90 22.62
N HIS A 132 2.64 -13.01 22.49
CA HIS A 132 1.21 -13.02 22.14
C HIS A 132 0.89 -12.30 20.81
N ILE A 133 1.85 -12.27 19.86
CA ILE A 133 1.63 -11.71 18.54
C ILE A 133 1.01 -12.78 17.65
N VAL A 134 -0.24 -12.54 17.23
CA VAL A 134 -0.97 -13.45 16.34
C VAL A 134 -0.37 -13.44 14.93
N GLN A 135 -0.43 -14.60 14.27
CA GLN A 135 0.18 -14.80 12.95
C GLN A 135 -0.35 -13.83 11.90
N ASP A 136 -1.64 -13.53 11.93
CA ASP A 136 -2.31 -12.65 10.96
C ASP A 136 -1.86 -11.17 11.07
N CYS A 137 -1.38 -10.75 12.25
CA CYS A 137 -0.78 -9.43 12.44
C CYS A 137 0.66 -9.35 11.94
N PHE A 138 1.32 -10.49 11.72
CA PHE A 138 2.74 -10.54 11.38
C PHE A 138 3.00 -10.85 9.91
N ARG A 139 2.19 -11.69 9.30
CA ARG A 139 2.34 -12.12 7.92
C ARG A 139 1.14 -11.68 7.08
N ARG A 140 1.40 -11.01 5.96
CA ARG A 140 0.35 -10.66 5.01
C ARG A 140 -0.35 -11.94 4.51
N GLN A 141 -1.65 -12.02 4.72
CA GLN A 141 -2.50 -13.04 4.12
C GLN A 141 -2.58 -12.80 2.59
N LYS A 142 -2.59 -13.87 1.79
CA LYS A 142 -2.78 -13.80 0.34
C LYS A 142 -4.24 -13.62 0.00
#